data_6409b00a4657a282c928f36b104db7a2
#
_entry.id   6409b00a4657a282c928f36b104db7a2
#
_cell.length_a   1.000
_cell.length_b   1.000
_cell.length_c   1.000
_cell.angle_alpha   90.00
_cell.angle_beta   90.00
_cell.angle_gamma   90.00
#
_symmetry.space_group_name_H-M   'P 1'
#
loop_
_entity.id
_entity.type
_entity.pdbx_description
1 polymer ?
#
loop_
_entity_poly.entity_id
_entity_poly.type
_entity_poly.pdbx_seq_one_letter_code
_entity_poly.pdbx_strand_id
1 'polypeptide(L)'
;MALKKYLTTTIFLLSMTSLCSNAQRPVVQTNFTPDPAPMVYDDTFYIYTGHDEDGEHNEFVMNEWRVYSSKDMVNWTDHGSPMSLDTFKWSEWGAWASQCVERDGKFYWYVCCVDKATHDMAIGVAVADSPTGPFKDPIGAPLVSGPGGYIDPTVFIEPNGDAWLYWGNPGLWCCKLNRDMISYDHKFEIKGDHAEKVADGVWKFKQDEKSFGGPEKLAEGTVFTDYKDLYEEGPWFYKHGDRYILAYAAGGVPEHISYSVSKTPYGPWKYAGQIMPLQQMNSFTNHCGIVEFRGANYFCYHCGTLPGGSGFNRSTAIERFDYNPDGSIPVILPSDKGLEPVGTLNPYSRVEAETMAWSEGLKTEPNAKTGIYVSDIHDGDFLQVCSVDFGDKGARSLTASAASALRGGRIDVYLDSVSGKHIASIEIPGTGGWENWTSVKAPLYETVTGVHDLTFVFRGRKGCKLFNFDYWKFE
;
A
#
# COMPACT_ATOMS: atom_id res chain seq x y z
N MET A 1 -37.60 63.38 3.58
CA MET A 1 -36.21 62.93 3.39
C MET A 1 -36.15 61.42 3.72
N ALA A 2 -36.30 60.57 2.71
CA ALA A 2 -36.47 59.12 2.89
C ALA A 2 -35.15 58.41 2.64
N LEU A 3 -34.66 57.68 3.67
CA LEU A 3 -33.47 56.85 3.60
C LEU A 3 -33.83 55.52 2.94
N LYS A 4 -33.33 55.24 1.75
CA LYS A 4 -33.36 53.92 1.11
C LYS A 4 -32.30 53.02 1.77
N LYS A 5 -32.76 51.96 2.44
CA LYS A 5 -31.91 50.84 2.86
C LYS A 5 -31.64 49.91 1.68
N TYR A 6 -30.38 49.78 1.27
CA TYR A 6 -29.94 48.73 0.35
C TYR A 6 -29.71 47.46 1.15
N LEU A 7 -30.49 46.43 0.87
CA LEU A 7 -30.28 45.08 1.35
C LEU A 7 -29.32 44.38 0.39
N THR A 8 -28.06 44.24 0.79
CA THR A 8 -27.07 43.45 0.04
C THR A 8 -27.25 41.99 0.44
N THR A 9 -27.84 41.20 -0.45
CA THR A 9 -27.93 39.73 -0.29
C THR A 9 -26.58 39.14 -0.69
N THR A 10 -25.78 38.78 0.32
CA THR A 10 -24.56 37.98 0.12
C THR A 10 -25.00 36.54 -0.10
N ILE A 11 -24.88 36.06 -1.34
CA ILE A 11 -25.04 34.65 -1.67
C ILE A 11 -23.75 33.99 -1.22
N PHE A 12 -23.81 33.23 -0.09
CA PHE A 12 -22.81 32.24 0.27
C PHE A 12 -22.96 31.07 -0.69
N LEU A 13 -22.07 30.98 -1.69
CA LEU A 13 -21.80 29.69 -2.33
C LEU A 13 -21.15 28.79 -1.26
N LEU A 14 -21.94 27.94 -0.62
CA LEU A 14 -21.41 26.75 0.01
C LEU A 14 -20.87 25.87 -1.14
N SER A 15 -19.57 25.85 -1.33
CA SER A 15 -18.91 24.73 -1.99
C SER A 15 -19.20 23.50 -1.12
N MET A 16 -20.14 22.66 -1.53
CA MET A 16 -20.25 21.30 -1.01
C MET A 16 -18.99 20.58 -1.51
N THR A 17 -17.92 20.60 -0.71
CA THR A 17 -16.89 19.59 -0.81
C THR A 17 -17.59 18.29 -0.44
N SER A 18 -17.76 17.40 -1.42
CA SER A 18 -18.09 16.01 -1.20
C SER A 18 -17.05 15.47 -0.21
N LEU A 19 -17.48 15.26 1.00
CA LEU A 19 -16.67 14.57 1.99
C LEU A 19 -16.92 13.09 1.74
N CYS A 20 -15.99 12.42 1.07
CA CYS A 20 -15.75 11.00 1.36
C CYS A 20 -15.52 10.93 2.86
N SER A 21 -16.61 10.73 3.62
CA SER A 21 -16.63 11.01 5.06
C SER A 21 -15.92 9.95 5.89
N ASN A 22 -15.38 8.90 5.27
CA ASN A 22 -14.52 7.94 5.90
C ASN A 22 -13.14 8.08 5.28
N ALA A 23 -12.35 8.93 5.88
CA ALA A 23 -10.95 9.10 5.54
C ALA A 23 -10.29 7.73 5.40
N GLN A 24 -9.66 7.52 4.25
CA GLN A 24 -9.07 6.26 3.80
C GLN A 24 -7.83 5.88 4.60
N ARG A 25 -8.04 5.55 5.84
CA ARG A 25 -7.03 4.93 6.66
C ARG A 25 -7.66 3.75 7.40
N PRO A 26 -7.22 2.53 7.06
CA PRO A 26 -6.26 2.13 6.01
C PRO A 26 -6.84 2.19 4.58
N VAL A 27 -5.96 2.25 3.57
CA VAL A 27 -6.35 2.37 2.15
C VAL A 27 -6.93 1.09 1.55
N VAL A 28 -6.72 -0.06 2.18
CA VAL A 28 -7.30 -1.37 1.84
C VAL A 28 -8.02 -1.91 3.07
N GLN A 29 -9.26 -2.38 2.89
CA GLN A 29 -10.09 -2.90 3.98
C GLN A 29 -10.38 -4.40 3.85
N THR A 30 -10.16 -4.99 2.68
CA THR A 30 -10.47 -6.40 2.37
C THR A 30 -9.43 -7.37 2.90
N ASN A 31 -8.20 -6.91 3.14
CA ASN A 31 -7.07 -7.70 3.61
C ASN A 31 -6.20 -6.87 4.57
N PHE A 32 -5.43 -7.53 5.43
CA PHE A 32 -4.36 -6.90 6.17
C PHE A 32 -3.13 -6.78 5.27
N THR A 33 -2.57 -5.58 5.17
CA THR A 33 -1.56 -5.18 4.19
C THR A 33 -0.36 -4.51 4.89
N PRO A 34 0.49 -5.27 5.62
CA PRO A 34 1.66 -4.74 6.30
C PRO A 34 2.77 -4.32 5.33
N ASP A 35 3.73 -3.57 5.84
CA ASP A 35 5.03 -3.28 5.23
C ASP A 35 4.93 -2.70 3.81
N PRO A 36 4.20 -1.57 3.63
CA PRO A 36 3.89 -1.04 2.31
C PRO A 36 5.14 -0.49 1.60
N ALA A 37 5.41 -1.00 0.41
CA ALA A 37 6.48 -0.57 -0.47
C ALA A 37 5.91 0.07 -1.74
N PRO A 38 5.86 1.40 -1.85
CA PRO A 38 5.31 2.07 -3.02
C PRO A 38 6.25 2.04 -4.22
N MET A 39 5.66 1.98 -5.42
CA MET A 39 6.34 2.17 -6.70
C MET A 39 5.43 2.96 -7.64
N VAL A 40 5.99 3.89 -8.40
CA VAL A 40 5.26 4.59 -9.48
C VAL A 40 5.78 4.09 -10.83
N TYR A 41 4.84 3.64 -11.67
CA TYR A 41 5.14 3.20 -13.02
C TYR A 41 3.96 3.51 -13.95
N ASP A 42 4.24 4.06 -15.13
CA ASP A 42 3.25 4.38 -16.18
C ASP A 42 2.00 5.12 -15.63
N ASP A 43 2.25 6.26 -14.95
CA ASP A 43 1.23 7.11 -14.32
C ASP A 43 0.26 6.36 -13.39
N THR A 44 0.76 5.32 -12.75
CA THR A 44 0.03 4.50 -11.78
C THR A 44 0.86 4.33 -10.51
N PHE A 45 0.23 4.52 -9.36
CA PHE A 45 0.81 4.26 -8.06
C PHE A 45 0.52 2.80 -7.67
N TYR A 46 1.56 2.02 -7.41
CA TYR A 46 1.48 0.65 -6.92
C TYR A 46 1.91 0.59 -5.47
N ILE A 47 1.29 -0.28 -4.69
CA ILE A 47 1.74 -0.66 -3.35
C ILE A 47 1.96 -2.17 -3.35
N TYR A 48 3.17 -2.58 -2.99
CA TYR A 48 3.53 -3.96 -2.73
C TYR A 48 3.52 -4.17 -1.22
N THR A 49 2.82 -5.21 -0.75
CA THR A 49 2.68 -5.47 0.68
C THR A 49 2.91 -6.93 1.00
N GLY A 50 3.20 -7.23 2.25
CA GLY A 50 2.90 -8.54 2.80
C GLY A 50 1.40 -8.77 2.93
N HIS A 51 1.02 -9.91 3.51
CA HIS A 51 -0.34 -10.22 3.90
C HIS A 51 -0.29 -10.89 5.28
N ASP A 52 -0.68 -10.15 6.31
CA ASP A 52 -0.94 -10.76 7.62
C ASP A 52 -2.23 -11.58 7.53
N GLU A 53 -2.16 -12.88 7.80
CA GLU A 53 -3.30 -13.79 7.70
C GLU A 53 -4.43 -13.37 8.66
N ASP A 54 -5.67 -13.60 8.24
CA ASP A 54 -6.84 -13.34 9.07
C ASP A 54 -6.80 -14.17 10.37
N GLY A 55 -7.33 -13.62 11.44
CA GLY A 55 -7.47 -14.30 12.74
C GLY A 55 -6.65 -13.64 13.85
N GLU A 56 -6.76 -14.20 15.06
CA GLU A 56 -5.98 -13.76 16.20
C GLU A 56 -4.64 -14.48 16.23
N HIS A 57 -3.56 -13.74 16.04
CA HIS A 57 -2.19 -14.24 16.06
C HIS A 57 -1.36 -13.54 17.14
N ASN A 58 -0.35 -14.22 17.64
CA ASN A 58 0.69 -13.72 18.56
C ASN A 58 2.08 -13.72 17.91
N GLU A 59 2.13 -13.91 16.59
CA GLU A 59 3.31 -13.90 15.74
C GLU A 59 2.91 -13.44 14.32
N PHE A 60 3.88 -13.07 13.48
CA PHE A 60 3.64 -12.69 12.10
C PHE A 60 3.42 -13.92 11.22
N VAL A 61 2.15 -14.19 10.88
CA VAL A 61 1.77 -15.30 9.99
C VAL A 61 1.51 -14.72 8.59
N MET A 62 2.49 -14.90 7.71
CA MET A 62 2.49 -14.32 6.36
C MET A 62 3.00 -15.36 5.35
N ASN A 63 2.20 -15.66 4.32
CA ASN A 63 2.47 -16.72 3.34
C ASN A 63 2.59 -16.20 1.90
N GLU A 64 2.19 -14.96 1.64
CA GLU A 64 2.13 -14.38 0.31
C GLU A 64 2.40 -12.88 0.32
N TRP A 65 2.63 -12.32 -0.87
CA TRP A 65 2.75 -10.89 -1.10
C TRP A 65 1.68 -10.41 -2.08
N ARG A 66 1.09 -9.26 -1.81
CA ARG A 66 -0.02 -8.70 -2.57
C ARG A 66 0.35 -7.39 -3.26
N VAL A 67 -0.41 -7.06 -4.33
CA VAL A 67 -0.23 -5.82 -5.08
C VAL A 67 -1.55 -5.08 -5.18
N TYR A 68 -1.48 -3.79 -4.92
CA TYR A 68 -2.59 -2.85 -5.10
C TYR A 68 -2.15 -1.70 -5.98
N SER A 69 -3.07 -1.09 -6.74
CA SER A 69 -2.74 0.09 -7.54
C SER A 69 -3.84 1.15 -7.50
N SER A 70 -3.41 2.40 -7.71
CA SER A 70 -4.31 3.54 -7.85
C SER A 70 -3.81 4.50 -8.92
N LYS A 71 -4.74 5.11 -9.67
CA LYS A 71 -4.46 6.22 -10.58
C LYS A 71 -4.88 7.57 -10.00
N ASP A 72 -5.62 7.58 -8.90
CA ASP A 72 -6.22 8.78 -8.33
C ASP A 72 -5.95 8.94 -6.82
N MET A 73 -5.21 8.00 -6.20
CA MET A 73 -4.84 7.95 -4.77
C MET A 73 -6.00 7.69 -3.82
N VAL A 74 -7.21 7.52 -4.31
CA VAL A 74 -8.40 7.27 -3.48
C VAL A 74 -9.07 5.95 -3.80
N ASN A 75 -9.09 5.50 -5.06
CA ASN A 75 -9.61 4.21 -5.47
C ASN A 75 -8.44 3.24 -5.68
N TRP A 76 -8.45 2.12 -4.96
CA TRP A 76 -7.40 1.11 -5.00
C TRP A 76 -7.91 -0.19 -5.59
N THR A 77 -7.24 -0.67 -6.63
CA THR A 77 -7.53 -1.96 -7.27
C THR A 77 -6.67 -3.04 -6.64
N ASP A 78 -7.30 -4.11 -6.14
CA ASP A 78 -6.62 -5.32 -5.65
C ASP A 78 -6.23 -6.20 -6.84
N HIS A 79 -4.93 -6.50 -7.00
CA HIS A 79 -4.41 -7.42 -8.01
C HIS A 79 -4.15 -8.82 -7.46
N GLY A 80 -4.55 -9.07 -6.20
CA GLY A 80 -4.34 -10.34 -5.52
C GLY A 80 -2.88 -10.60 -5.15
N SER A 81 -2.55 -11.86 -5.06
CA SER A 81 -1.22 -12.36 -4.71
C SER A 81 -0.54 -12.95 -5.96
N PRO A 82 0.28 -12.17 -6.68
CA PRO A 82 1.01 -12.67 -7.84
C PRO A 82 2.23 -13.50 -7.46
N MET A 83 2.54 -13.63 -6.17
CA MET A 83 3.68 -14.34 -5.63
C MET A 83 3.41 -14.79 -4.19
N SER A 84 3.88 -15.98 -3.84
CA SER A 84 3.81 -16.56 -2.49
C SER A 84 5.13 -17.26 -2.14
N LEU A 85 5.21 -17.84 -0.94
CA LEU A 85 6.35 -18.69 -0.54
C LEU A 85 6.61 -19.81 -1.56
N ASP A 86 5.58 -20.38 -2.17
CA ASP A 86 5.72 -21.44 -3.19
C ASP A 86 6.48 -21.00 -4.46
N THR A 87 6.60 -19.71 -4.70
CA THR A 87 7.40 -19.15 -5.80
C THR A 87 8.88 -19.49 -5.61
N PHE A 88 9.34 -19.52 -4.37
CA PHE A 88 10.73 -19.79 -3.99
C PHE A 88 10.88 -21.21 -3.46
N LYS A 89 11.41 -22.12 -4.25
CA LYS A 89 11.58 -23.54 -3.84
C LYS A 89 12.43 -23.74 -2.59
N TRP A 90 13.26 -22.76 -2.30
CA TRP A 90 14.15 -22.74 -1.13
C TRP A 90 13.49 -22.16 0.13
N SER A 91 12.37 -21.43 0.03
CA SER A 91 11.68 -20.82 1.17
C SER A 91 10.98 -21.85 2.05
N GLU A 92 10.93 -21.58 3.36
CA GLU A 92 10.24 -22.38 4.36
C GLU A 92 8.98 -21.67 4.89
N TRP A 93 9.12 -20.43 5.39
CA TRP A 93 8.06 -19.59 5.94
C TRP A 93 8.48 -18.11 5.97
N GLY A 94 7.57 -17.21 6.40
CA GLY A 94 7.89 -15.81 6.67
C GLY A 94 7.95 -14.95 5.42
N ALA A 95 6.86 -14.84 4.67
CA ALA A 95 6.72 -13.92 3.53
C ALA A 95 6.62 -12.47 4.02
N TRP A 96 7.72 -11.94 4.60
CA TRP A 96 7.76 -10.65 5.29
C TRP A 96 8.05 -9.49 4.34
N ALA A 97 8.49 -8.34 4.90
CA ALA A 97 8.67 -7.10 4.15
C ALA A 97 9.46 -7.24 2.84
N SER A 98 9.11 -6.42 1.86
CA SER A 98 9.61 -6.58 0.50
C SER A 98 9.55 -5.25 -0.27
N GLN A 99 10.26 -5.17 -1.42
CA GLN A 99 10.14 -4.03 -2.32
C GLN A 99 10.28 -4.48 -3.78
N CYS A 100 9.42 -3.91 -4.64
CA CYS A 100 9.53 -4.06 -6.10
C CYS A 100 10.10 -2.79 -6.74
N VAL A 101 10.96 -2.99 -7.75
CA VAL A 101 11.51 -1.90 -8.59
C VAL A 101 11.43 -2.29 -10.06
N GLU A 102 11.32 -1.29 -10.94
CA GLU A 102 11.33 -1.50 -12.39
C GLU A 102 12.72 -1.20 -12.96
N ARG A 103 13.15 -2.02 -13.94
CA ARG A 103 14.31 -1.76 -14.77
C ARG A 103 14.18 -2.38 -16.15
N ASP A 104 14.34 -1.56 -17.18
CA ASP A 104 14.36 -1.98 -18.59
C ASP A 104 13.09 -2.78 -18.98
N GLY A 105 11.91 -2.40 -18.47
CA GLY A 105 10.61 -3.03 -18.70
C GLY A 105 10.38 -4.33 -17.93
N LYS A 106 11.23 -4.64 -16.97
CA LYS A 106 11.08 -5.77 -16.05
C LYS A 106 10.92 -5.30 -14.61
N PHE A 107 10.18 -6.08 -13.84
CA PHE A 107 9.89 -5.79 -12.43
C PHE A 107 10.62 -6.82 -11.57
N TYR A 108 11.42 -6.30 -10.63
CA TYR A 108 12.25 -7.08 -9.72
C TYR A 108 11.72 -6.91 -8.30
N TRP A 109 11.14 -7.97 -7.74
CA TRP A 109 10.55 -7.94 -6.41
C TRP A 109 11.46 -8.66 -5.43
N TYR A 110 12.12 -7.88 -4.56
CA TYR A 110 13.01 -8.38 -3.52
C TYR A 110 12.19 -8.66 -2.28
N VAL A 111 12.37 -9.84 -1.71
CA VAL A 111 11.62 -10.38 -0.57
C VAL A 111 12.56 -10.95 0.47
N CYS A 112 12.08 -11.11 1.70
CA CYS A 112 12.74 -11.95 2.67
C CYS A 112 11.84 -13.11 3.10
N CYS A 113 12.45 -14.26 3.32
CA CYS A 113 11.82 -15.43 3.90
C CYS A 113 12.88 -16.38 4.46
N VAL A 114 12.47 -17.36 5.26
CA VAL A 114 13.40 -18.36 5.85
C VAL A 114 13.86 -19.33 4.77
N ASP A 115 15.16 -19.53 4.67
CA ASP A 115 15.78 -20.56 3.82
C ASP A 115 15.71 -21.93 4.49
N LYS A 116 15.11 -22.93 3.82
CA LYS A 116 15.00 -24.32 4.26
C LYS A 116 16.33 -24.99 4.62
N ALA A 117 17.42 -24.54 3.97
CA ALA A 117 18.73 -25.17 4.14
C ALA A 117 19.45 -24.71 5.41
N THR A 118 19.24 -23.45 5.78
CA THR A 118 19.94 -22.83 6.92
C THR A 118 19.03 -22.59 8.12
N HIS A 119 17.70 -22.53 7.90
CA HIS A 119 16.69 -22.08 8.86
C HIS A 119 16.90 -20.63 9.33
N ASP A 120 17.65 -19.83 8.56
CA ASP A 120 17.86 -18.41 8.76
C ASP A 120 17.11 -17.60 7.70
N MET A 121 16.82 -16.33 8.01
CA MET A 121 16.25 -15.41 7.04
C MET A 121 17.24 -15.10 5.90
N ALA A 122 16.72 -15.00 4.70
CA ALA A 122 17.49 -14.73 3.50
C ALA A 122 16.71 -13.82 2.55
N ILE A 123 17.43 -13.07 1.70
CA ILE A 123 16.85 -12.19 0.68
C ILE A 123 16.79 -12.94 -0.65
N GLY A 124 15.60 -13.00 -1.23
CA GLY A 124 15.34 -13.49 -2.57
C GLY A 124 14.94 -12.38 -3.54
N VAL A 125 14.87 -12.70 -4.82
CA VAL A 125 14.34 -11.82 -5.86
C VAL A 125 13.49 -12.62 -6.84
N ALA A 126 12.31 -12.10 -7.18
CA ALA A 126 11.47 -12.63 -8.25
C ALA A 126 11.31 -11.59 -9.36
N VAL A 127 11.10 -12.06 -10.60
CA VAL A 127 11.05 -11.22 -11.80
C VAL A 127 9.77 -11.43 -12.57
N ALA A 128 9.18 -10.34 -13.08
CA ALA A 128 8.00 -10.33 -13.93
C ALA A 128 8.15 -9.37 -15.12
N ASP A 129 7.28 -9.54 -16.13
CA ASP A 129 7.14 -8.62 -17.27
C ASP A 129 6.02 -7.58 -17.05
N SER A 130 5.33 -7.63 -15.91
CA SER A 130 4.26 -6.72 -15.52
C SER A 130 4.40 -6.35 -14.04
N PRO A 131 4.02 -5.13 -13.61
CA PRO A 131 4.03 -4.73 -12.20
C PRO A 131 3.13 -5.61 -11.32
N THR A 132 2.12 -6.25 -11.90
CA THR A 132 1.19 -7.15 -11.22
C THR A 132 1.49 -8.63 -11.45
N GLY A 133 2.67 -8.97 -11.95
CA GLY A 133 3.15 -10.34 -12.16
C GLY A 133 2.62 -11.02 -13.42
N PRO A 134 2.64 -12.36 -13.47
CA PRO A 134 3.13 -13.27 -12.42
C PRO A 134 4.66 -13.20 -12.23
N PHE A 135 5.10 -13.24 -10.99
CA PHE A 135 6.52 -13.22 -10.63
C PHE A 135 7.11 -14.64 -10.57
N LYS A 136 8.39 -14.78 -10.91
CA LYS A 136 9.11 -16.06 -10.89
C LYS A 136 10.49 -15.88 -10.28
N ASP A 137 10.93 -16.85 -9.49
CA ASP A 137 12.30 -16.93 -9.00
C ASP A 137 13.27 -17.28 -10.16
N PRO A 138 14.19 -16.37 -10.54
CA PRO A 138 15.13 -16.63 -11.64
C PRO A 138 16.39 -17.37 -11.19
N ILE A 139 16.64 -17.46 -9.87
CA ILE A 139 17.90 -17.96 -9.29
C ILE A 139 17.71 -19.39 -8.78
N GLY A 140 16.58 -19.69 -8.14
CA GLY A 140 16.32 -20.97 -7.48
C GLY A 140 17.05 -21.12 -6.13
N ALA A 141 17.59 -20.02 -5.59
CA ALA A 141 18.32 -19.91 -4.32
C ALA A 141 18.23 -18.48 -3.79
N PRO A 142 18.53 -18.22 -2.52
CA PRO A 142 18.65 -16.85 -2.02
C PRO A 142 19.66 -16.02 -2.82
N LEU A 143 19.35 -14.74 -3.05
CA LEU A 143 20.28 -13.77 -3.62
C LEU A 143 21.39 -13.42 -2.61
N VAL A 144 20.98 -13.21 -1.36
CA VAL A 144 21.90 -12.92 -0.25
C VAL A 144 21.41 -13.70 0.96
N SER A 145 22.34 -14.37 1.64
CA SER A 145 22.09 -15.10 2.89
C SER A 145 23.28 -14.96 3.83
N GLY A 146 23.04 -15.11 5.11
CA GLY A 146 24.09 -15.03 6.13
C GLY A 146 23.47 -15.08 7.53
N PRO A 147 24.30 -15.24 8.57
CA PRO A 147 23.80 -15.27 9.94
C PRO A 147 23.30 -13.88 10.35
N GLY A 148 22.16 -13.86 11.04
CA GLY A 148 21.53 -12.64 11.53
C GLY A 148 20.30 -12.24 10.73
N GLY A 149 19.76 -11.05 11.00
CA GLY A 149 18.48 -10.58 10.47
C GLY A 149 18.54 -10.13 9.00
N TYR A 150 18.63 -11.04 8.07
CA TYR A 150 18.59 -10.78 6.64
C TYR A 150 17.14 -10.61 6.17
N ILE A 151 16.49 -9.53 6.64
CA ILE A 151 15.10 -9.17 6.32
C ILE A 151 15.03 -7.76 5.73
N ASP A 152 13.85 -7.35 5.27
CA ASP A 152 13.46 -6.00 4.88
C ASP A 152 14.32 -5.42 3.75
N PRO A 153 14.37 -6.07 2.59
CA PRO A 153 15.15 -5.56 1.47
C PRO A 153 14.56 -4.26 0.91
N THR A 154 15.44 -3.28 0.65
CA THR A 154 15.11 -2.07 -0.12
C THR A 154 16.12 -1.86 -1.24
N VAL A 155 15.65 -1.45 -2.42
CA VAL A 155 16.47 -1.26 -3.60
C VAL A 155 16.25 0.11 -4.21
N PHE A 156 17.33 0.76 -4.55
CA PHE A 156 17.32 2.00 -5.32
C PHE A 156 18.21 1.89 -6.56
N ILE A 157 17.68 2.31 -7.71
CA ILE A 157 18.38 2.36 -8.98
C ILE A 157 18.71 3.81 -9.30
N GLU A 158 20.00 4.13 -9.44
CA GLU A 158 20.45 5.46 -9.80
C GLU A 158 20.24 5.76 -11.30
N PRO A 159 20.15 7.04 -11.68
CA PRO A 159 20.03 7.43 -13.10
C PRO A 159 21.18 6.96 -14.00
N ASN A 160 22.38 6.70 -13.44
CA ASN A 160 23.51 6.13 -14.16
C ASN A 160 23.40 4.60 -14.35
N GLY A 161 22.38 3.98 -13.74
CA GLY A 161 22.08 2.56 -13.80
C GLY A 161 22.76 1.72 -12.72
N ASP A 162 23.52 2.31 -11.78
CA ASP A 162 23.96 1.60 -10.58
C ASP A 162 22.75 1.29 -9.69
N ALA A 163 22.77 0.13 -9.05
CA ALA A 163 21.69 -0.29 -8.17
C ALA A 163 22.24 -0.78 -6.82
N TRP A 164 21.53 -0.45 -5.76
CA TRP A 164 21.93 -0.69 -4.39
C TRP A 164 20.86 -1.44 -3.66
N LEU A 165 21.22 -2.54 -3.01
CA LEU A 165 20.35 -3.33 -2.12
C LEU A 165 20.79 -3.10 -0.69
N TYR A 166 19.86 -2.71 0.15
CA TYR A 166 19.99 -2.59 1.60
C TYR A 166 19.02 -3.54 2.30
N TRP A 167 19.35 -4.01 3.50
CA TRP A 167 18.48 -4.88 4.30
C TRP A 167 18.95 -4.94 5.76
N GLY A 168 18.06 -5.45 6.62
CA GLY A 168 18.45 -6.00 7.89
C GLY A 168 17.74 -5.54 9.16
N ASN A 169 17.84 -6.38 10.22
CA ASN A 169 17.35 -6.19 11.58
C ASN A 169 18.22 -6.96 12.59
N PRO A 170 18.73 -6.38 13.67
CA PRO A 170 18.92 -4.93 13.90
C PRO A 170 20.18 -4.39 13.21
N GLY A 171 20.88 -5.17 12.45
CA GLY A 171 22.01 -4.73 11.62
C GLY A 171 21.51 -4.11 10.33
N LEU A 172 22.33 -3.26 9.74
CA LEU A 172 22.07 -2.71 8.41
C LEU A 172 23.20 -3.14 7.47
N TRP A 173 22.84 -3.82 6.39
CA TRP A 173 23.75 -4.30 5.37
C TRP A 173 23.47 -3.67 4.02
N CYS A 174 24.47 -3.69 3.15
CA CYS A 174 24.29 -3.33 1.75
C CYS A 174 25.22 -4.12 0.81
N CYS A 175 24.79 -4.20 -0.45
CA CYS A 175 25.64 -4.56 -1.57
C CYS A 175 25.30 -3.73 -2.81
N LYS A 176 26.21 -3.71 -3.80
CA LYS A 176 25.94 -3.16 -5.12
C LYS A 176 25.41 -4.26 -6.02
N LEU A 177 24.19 -4.12 -6.54
CA LEU A 177 23.64 -5.06 -7.51
C LEU A 177 24.35 -4.94 -8.86
N ASN A 178 24.46 -6.05 -9.57
CA ASN A 178 24.84 -6.06 -10.98
C ASN A 178 23.69 -5.55 -11.85
N ARG A 179 23.98 -5.26 -13.12
CA ARG A 179 22.95 -4.76 -14.04
C ARG A 179 21.78 -5.74 -14.28
N ASP A 180 22.00 -7.02 -14.07
CA ASP A 180 20.98 -8.06 -14.19
C ASP A 180 19.94 -8.04 -13.07
N MET A 181 20.18 -7.30 -11.98
CA MET A 181 19.33 -7.15 -10.81
C MET A 181 19.08 -8.46 -10.02
N ILE A 182 19.71 -9.56 -10.40
CA ILE A 182 19.58 -10.90 -9.78
C ILE A 182 20.91 -11.44 -9.27
N SER A 183 21.93 -10.62 -9.26
CA SER A 183 23.25 -10.87 -8.69
C SER A 183 23.88 -9.56 -8.16
N TYR A 184 24.95 -9.65 -7.39
CA TYR A 184 25.63 -8.46 -6.86
C TYR A 184 27.13 -8.50 -7.14
N ASP A 185 27.78 -7.33 -7.06
CA ASP A 185 29.23 -7.15 -7.33
C ASP A 185 30.07 -7.60 -6.14
N HIS A 186 30.60 -8.83 -6.19
CA HIS A 186 31.50 -9.38 -5.18
C HIS A 186 32.81 -8.59 -4.98
N LYS A 187 33.14 -7.66 -5.89
CA LYS A 187 34.36 -6.84 -5.82
C LYS A 187 34.07 -5.45 -5.28
N PHE A 188 32.81 -5.13 -4.98
CA PHE A 188 32.45 -3.84 -4.45
C PHE A 188 33.11 -3.59 -3.09
N GLU A 189 33.75 -2.43 -2.92
CA GLU A 189 34.49 -2.04 -1.72
C GLU A 189 34.03 -0.67 -1.21
N ILE A 190 33.70 -0.60 0.09
CA ILE A 190 33.47 0.65 0.80
C ILE A 190 34.80 1.12 1.42
N LYS A 191 35.16 2.37 1.14
CA LYS A 191 36.34 3.00 1.75
C LYS A 191 35.92 3.76 3.00
N GLY A 192 36.69 3.59 4.08
CA GLY A 192 36.42 4.25 5.36
C GLY A 192 36.18 3.24 6.47
N ASP A 193 35.90 3.74 7.66
CA ASP A 193 35.71 2.95 8.88
C ASP A 193 34.23 2.88 9.35
N HIS A 194 33.32 3.43 8.58
CA HIS A 194 31.88 3.49 8.89
C HIS A 194 31.11 2.20 8.53
N ALA A 195 31.76 1.27 7.83
CA ALA A 195 31.22 -0.03 7.53
C ALA A 195 32.31 -1.10 7.63
N GLU A 196 31.94 -2.35 7.86
CA GLU A 196 32.82 -3.51 7.89
C GLU A 196 32.42 -4.51 6.81
N LYS A 197 33.40 -5.10 6.15
CA LYS A 197 33.20 -6.15 5.15
C LYS A 197 32.83 -7.46 5.87
N VAL A 198 31.66 -8.01 5.60
CA VAL A 198 31.19 -9.27 6.20
C VAL A 198 31.26 -10.45 5.22
N ALA A 199 31.20 -10.15 3.90
CA ALA A 199 31.44 -11.10 2.83
C ALA A 199 31.95 -10.35 1.57
N ASP A 200 32.32 -11.06 0.52
CA ASP A 200 32.75 -10.44 -0.74
C ASP A 200 31.61 -9.62 -1.34
N GLY A 201 31.81 -8.31 -1.42
CA GLY A 201 30.82 -7.33 -1.90
C GLY A 201 29.69 -7.00 -0.93
N VAL A 202 29.67 -7.60 0.28
CA VAL A 202 28.64 -7.35 1.31
C VAL A 202 29.24 -6.61 2.49
N TRP A 203 28.59 -5.52 2.86
CA TRP A 203 29.06 -4.61 3.89
C TRP A 203 27.99 -4.39 4.96
N LYS A 204 28.40 -4.34 6.24
CA LYS A 204 27.56 -4.01 7.39
C LYS A 204 27.96 -2.65 7.93
N PHE A 205 26.99 -1.75 8.10
CA PHE A 205 27.23 -0.43 8.66
C PHE A 205 27.42 -0.49 10.18
N LYS A 206 28.36 0.31 10.66
CA LYS A 206 28.48 0.59 12.09
C LYS A 206 27.36 1.55 12.50
N GLN A 207 26.67 1.20 13.56
CA GLN A 207 25.58 2.00 14.07
C GLN A 207 26.03 2.78 15.29
N ASP A 208 25.86 4.09 15.23
CA ASP A 208 26.05 5.00 16.35
C ASP A 208 25.01 6.15 16.28
N GLU A 209 24.88 6.91 17.36
CA GLU A 209 23.94 8.01 17.47
C GLU A 209 24.12 9.09 16.39
N LYS A 210 25.32 9.28 15.84
CA LYS A 210 25.60 10.28 14.81
C LYS A 210 25.12 9.81 13.43
N SER A 211 25.16 8.50 13.21
CA SER A 211 24.84 7.88 11.93
C SER A 211 23.35 7.54 11.82
N PHE A 212 22.76 6.97 12.86
CA PHE A 212 21.43 6.36 12.80
C PHE A 212 20.50 6.73 13.96
N GLY A 213 20.89 7.62 14.85
CA GLY A 213 20.06 8.08 15.92
C GLY A 213 20.61 9.30 16.60
N GLY A 214 19.80 10.03 17.26
CA GLY A 214 20.16 11.21 18.03
C GLY A 214 19.33 11.28 19.30
N PRO A 215 19.79 12.04 20.32
CA PRO A 215 19.04 12.23 21.55
C PRO A 215 17.82 13.12 21.27
N GLU A 216 16.86 12.64 20.53
CA GLU A 216 15.57 13.32 20.45
C GLU A 216 14.83 13.11 21.76
N LYS A 217 14.36 14.19 22.34
CA LYS A 217 13.46 14.12 23.47
C LYS A 217 12.20 13.42 22.99
N LEU A 218 11.89 12.26 23.56
CA LEU A 218 10.60 11.63 23.41
C LEU A 218 9.50 12.65 23.68
N ALA A 219 8.39 12.56 22.96
CA ALA A 219 7.22 13.37 23.21
C ALA A 219 6.83 13.25 24.69
N GLU A 220 6.46 14.37 25.30
CA GLU A 220 6.08 14.44 26.72
C GLU A 220 4.98 13.40 27.01
N GLY A 221 5.27 12.45 27.92
CA GLY A 221 4.35 11.35 28.27
C GLY A 221 4.74 9.96 27.75
N THR A 222 5.85 9.79 27.03
CA THR A 222 6.34 8.47 26.61
C THR A 222 6.99 7.73 27.79
N VAL A 223 6.52 6.51 28.08
CA VAL A 223 6.85 5.74 29.32
C VAL A 223 7.96 4.70 29.08
N PHE A 224 8.82 4.85 28.08
CA PHE A 224 9.87 3.87 27.77
C PHE A 224 11.21 4.30 28.32
N THR A 225 11.77 3.51 29.25
CA THR A 225 13.01 3.81 29.98
C THR A 225 14.28 3.26 29.31
N ASP A 226 14.17 2.36 28.31
CA ASP A 226 15.29 1.73 27.60
C ASP A 226 15.36 2.10 26.11
N TYR A 227 14.83 3.24 25.75
CA TYR A 227 14.80 3.73 24.39
C TYR A 227 16.20 3.99 23.83
N LYS A 228 16.55 3.27 22.78
CA LYS A 228 17.74 3.51 21.97
C LYS A 228 17.30 4.02 20.62
N ASP A 229 17.60 5.27 20.34
CA ASP A 229 17.21 5.97 19.13
C ASP A 229 18.11 5.62 17.94
N LEU A 230 18.26 4.32 17.69
CA LEU A 230 19.10 3.77 16.62
C LEU A 230 18.22 3.02 15.59
N TYR A 231 18.80 2.79 14.42
CA TYR A 231 18.22 1.91 13.40
C TYR A 231 17.83 0.55 14.01
N GLU A 232 16.62 0.11 13.73
CA GLU A 232 16.13 -1.21 14.12
C GLU A 232 15.89 -2.08 12.88
N GLU A 233 15.00 -1.64 11.95
CA GLU A 233 14.62 -2.41 10.77
C GLU A 233 13.99 -1.54 9.68
N GLY A 234 13.38 -2.16 8.66
CA GLY A 234 12.54 -1.52 7.66
C GLY A 234 13.22 -0.40 6.88
N PRO A 235 14.42 -0.59 6.34
CA PRO A 235 15.10 0.48 5.61
C PRO A 235 14.33 0.80 4.32
N TRP A 236 14.20 2.11 4.03
CA TRP A 236 13.73 2.62 2.75
C TRP A 236 14.77 3.54 2.16
N PHE A 237 15.42 3.08 1.07
CA PHE A 237 16.55 3.78 0.47
C PHE A 237 16.17 4.47 -0.83
N TYR A 238 16.42 5.77 -0.92
CA TYR A 238 16.15 6.56 -2.13
C TYR A 238 17.01 7.82 -2.20
N LYS A 239 16.86 8.62 -3.26
CA LYS A 239 17.56 9.88 -3.45
C LYS A 239 16.59 11.03 -3.62
N HIS A 240 16.84 12.13 -2.90
CA HIS A 240 16.11 13.39 -3.06
C HIS A 240 17.11 14.54 -3.25
N GLY A 241 17.00 15.23 -4.40
CA GLY A 241 17.97 16.24 -4.77
C GLY A 241 19.39 15.66 -4.90
N ASP A 242 20.32 16.23 -4.15
CA ASP A 242 21.73 15.80 -4.12
C ASP A 242 22.07 14.86 -2.94
N ARG A 243 21.06 14.41 -2.18
CA ARG A 243 21.22 13.57 -0.98
C ARG A 243 20.63 12.19 -1.18
N TYR A 244 21.34 11.18 -0.71
CA TYR A 244 20.78 9.87 -0.46
C TYR A 244 20.11 9.89 0.90
N ILE A 245 18.93 9.30 0.98
CA ILE A 245 18.08 9.22 2.19
C ILE A 245 17.87 7.76 2.50
N LEU A 246 18.06 7.41 3.75
CA LEU A 246 17.69 6.13 4.33
C LEU A 246 16.71 6.42 5.46
N ALA A 247 15.43 6.15 5.21
CA ALA A 247 14.39 6.15 6.24
C ALA A 247 14.29 4.74 6.83
N TYR A 248 13.92 4.60 8.09
CA TYR A 248 13.94 3.30 8.79
C TYR A 248 13.11 3.34 10.06
N ALA A 249 12.67 2.17 10.53
CA ALA A 249 12.14 1.96 11.86
C ALA A 249 13.28 2.06 12.90
N ALA A 250 13.03 2.72 13.99
CA ALA A 250 14.01 3.03 15.02
C ALA A 250 13.45 2.92 16.43
N GLY A 251 14.35 2.79 17.41
CA GLY A 251 14.04 2.88 18.83
C GLY A 251 13.69 1.56 19.50
N GLY A 252 13.77 0.45 18.80
CA GLY A 252 13.25 -0.84 19.26
C GLY A 252 11.72 -0.84 19.32
N VAL A 253 11.11 -1.90 19.78
CA VAL A 253 9.66 -2.09 19.83
C VAL A 253 9.06 -1.45 21.09
N PRO A 254 8.05 -0.55 20.99
CA PRO A 254 7.40 -0.05 19.77
C PRO A 254 8.27 0.94 18.98
N GLU A 255 8.10 0.94 17.68
CA GLU A 255 8.93 1.67 16.72
C GLU A 255 8.37 3.03 16.33
N HIS A 256 9.28 3.93 15.99
CA HIS A 256 9.00 5.18 15.28
C HIS A 256 9.80 5.19 13.96
N ILE A 257 9.55 6.15 13.06
CA ILE A 257 10.31 6.29 11.82
C ILE A 257 11.26 7.46 11.90
N SER A 258 12.54 7.17 11.66
CA SER A 258 13.64 8.15 11.55
C SER A 258 14.30 8.09 10.19
N TYR A 259 15.24 9.01 9.91
CA TYR A 259 16.02 8.96 8.69
C TYR A 259 17.43 9.49 8.85
N SER A 260 18.30 9.00 8.00
CA SER A 260 19.68 9.44 7.85
C SER A 260 19.96 9.85 6.41
N VAL A 261 20.96 10.72 6.23
CA VAL A 261 21.34 11.24 4.91
C VAL A 261 22.81 10.99 4.61
N SER A 262 23.14 10.87 3.33
CA SER A 262 24.52 10.77 2.84
C SER A 262 24.72 11.49 1.50
N LYS A 263 25.96 11.76 1.14
CA LYS A 263 26.36 12.26 -0.19
C LYS A 263 26.71 11.14 -1.17
N THR A 264 26.84 9.93 -0.68
CA THR A 264 27.11 8.73 -1.48
C THR A 264 26.10 7.63 -1.17
N PRO A 265 25.83 6.71 -2.10
CA PRO A 265 24.84 5.66 -1.88
C PRO A 265 25.28 4.59 -0.84
N TYR A 266 26.46 4.69 -0.30
CA TYR A 266 27.04 3.75 0.67
C TYR A 266 27.63 4.45 1.91
N GLY A 267 27.08 5.61 2.27
CA GLY A 267 27.52 6.36 3.45
C GLY A 267 28.78 7.21 3.23
N PRO A 268 29.41 7.77 4.27
CA PRO A 268 28.95 7.64 5.66
C PRO A 268 27.58 8.31 5.86
N TRP A 269 26.76 7.68 6.68
CA TRP A 269 25.45 8.17 7.04
C TRP A 269 25.52 9.21 8.16
N LYS A 270 24.58 10.14 8.16
CA LYS A 270 24.38 11.13 9.22
C LYS A 270 22.90 11.20 9.55
N TYR A 271 22.58 11.00 10.82
CA TYR A 271 21.23 11.18 11.33
C TYR A 271 20.68 12.57 10.99
N ALA A 272 19.46 12.63 10.52
CA ALA A 272 18.85 13.86 10.01
C ALA A 272 17.50 14.23 10.69
N GLY A 273 16.89 13.29 11.39
CA GLY A 273 15.69 13.57 12.18
C GLY A 273 14.67 12.44 12.17
N GLN A 274 13.57 12.67 12.84
CA GLN A 274 12.42 11.79 12.94
C GLN A 274 11.39 12.18 11.88
N ILE A 275 10.85 11.16 11.17
CA ILE A 275 9.77 11.34 10.19
C ILE A 275 8.41 11.17 10.87
N MET A 276 8.21 10.06 11.58
CA MET A 276 6.96 9.78 12.27
C MET A 276 7.26 9.38 13.70
N PRO A 277 6.77 10.11 14.72
CA PRO A 277 6.93 9.72 16.11
C PRO A 277 6.09 8.48 16.43
N LEU A 278 6.31 7.87 17.59
CA LEU A 278 5.49 6.77 18.08
C LEU A 278 4.00 7.08 17.97
N GLN A 279 3.25 6.16 17.39
CA GLN A 279 1.81 6.30 17.21
C GLN A 279 1.06 5.21 17.97
N GLN A 280 -0.03 5.62 18.64
CA GLN A 280 -0.96 4.68 19.28
C GLN A 280 -2.01 4.21 18.26
N MET A 281 -1.59 3.33 17.32
CA MET A 281 -2.45 2.84 16.23
C MET A 281 -2.51 1.32 16.19
N ASN A 282 -2.47 0.67 17.35
CA ASN A 282 -2.52 -0.78 17.51
C ASN A 282 -1.40 -1.56 16.79
N SER A 283 -0.32 -0.90 16.36
CA SER A 283 0.87 -1.55 15.85
C SER A 283 2.07 -1.20 16.72
N PHE A 284 2.94 -2.16 16.96
CA PHE A 284 4.19 -1.97 17.71
C PHE A 284 5.41 -1.96 16.78
N THR A 285 5.27 -2.43 15.53
CA THR A 285 6.25 -2.24 14.46
C THR A 285 5.79 -1.15 13.52
N ASN A 286 6.72 -0.59 12.74
CA ASN A 286 6.40 0.36 11.67
C ASN A 286 7.40 0.21 10.52
N HIS A 287 6.89 0.21 9.29
CA HIS A 287 7.67 0.27 8.06
C HIS A 287 7.26 1.47 7.25
N CYS A 288 8.20 2.03 6.48
CA CYS A 288 7.88 3.18 5.64
C CYS A 288 8.30 2.98 4.19
N GLY A 289 7.54 3.63 3.30
CA GLY A 289 7.90 3.81 1.90
C GLY A 289 7.63 5.26 1.48
N ILE A 290 8.55 5.87 0.73
CA ILE A 290 8.40 7.24 0.26
C ILE A 290 8.57 7.27 -1.26
N VAL A 291 7.61 7.93 -1.95
CA VAL A 291 7.65 8.08 -3.40
C VAL A 291 6.96 9.38 -3.83
N GLU A 292 7.38 9.94 -4.96
CA GLU A 292 6.69 11.04 -5.62
C GLU A 292 5.69 10.49 -6.65
N PHE A 293 4.48 11.03 -6.65
CA PHE A 293 3.46 10.75 -7.65
C PHE A 293 2.74 12.03 -8.03
N ARG A 294 2.66 12.35 -9.33
CA ARG A 294 2.00 13.53 -9.89
C ARG A 294 2.37 14.84 -9.18
N GLY A 295 3.66 15.00 -8.85
CA GLY A 295 4.21 16.21 -8.24
C GLY A 295 3.91 16.38 -6.75
N ALA A 296 3.42 15.34 -6.08
CA ALA A 296 3.25 15.29 -4.63
C ALA A 296 4.05 14.12 -4.03
N ASN A 297 4.50 14.27 -2.78
CA ASN A 297 5.23 13.21 -2.08
C ASN A 297 4.28 12.47 -1.15
N TYR A 298 4.43 11.15 -1.10
CA TYR A 298 3.61 10.26 -0.31
C TYR A 298 4.49 9.42 0.61
N PHE A 299 4.07 9.35 1.86
CA PHE A 299 4.65 8.54 2.91
C PHE A 299 3.68 7.40 3.24
N CYS A 300 4.07 6.18 2.89
CA CYS A 300 3.32 4.97 3.20
C CYS A 300 3.84 4.39 4.51
N TYR A 301 2.94 3.88 5.35
CA TYR A 301 3.26 3.22 6.61
C TYR A 301 2.17 2.21 6.96
N HIS A 302 2.29 1.46 8.05
CA HIS A 302 1.22 0.57 8.47
C HIS A 302 0.67 0.89 9.87
N CYS A 303 -0.55 0.40 10.14
CA CYS A 303 -1.26 0.53 11.41
C CYS A 303 -2.16 -0.70 11.63
N GLY A 304 -2.63 -0.91 12.84
CA GLY A 304 -3.58 -1.99 13.20
C GLY A 304 -4.99 -1.45 13.48
N THR A 305 -5.50 -0.50 12.66
CA THR A 305 -6.77 0.21 12.95
C THR A 305 -8.01 -0.36 12.25
N LEU A 306 -7.86 -1.35 11.35
CA LEU A 306 -9.02 -2.07 10.82
C LEU A 306 -9.73 -2.86 11.91
N PRO A 307 -11.03 -3.16 11.75
CA PRO A 307 -11.71 -4.16 12.58
C PRO A 307 -10.94 -5.48 12.58
N GLY A 308 -10.59 -5.99 13.77
CA GLY A 308 -9.71 -7.15 13.93
C GLY A 308 -8.21 -6.85 13.81
N GLY A 309 -7.84 -5.59 13.53
CA GLY A 309 -6.44 -5.18 13.43
C GLY A 309 -5.71 -5.17 14.77
N SER A 310 -4.43 -5.47 14.71
CA SER A 310 -3.53 -5.59 15.87
C SER A 310 -2.08 -5.33 15.45
N GLY A 311 -1.12 -5.54 16.34
CA GLY A 311 0.30 -5.55 15.99
C GLY A 311 0.72 -6.68 15.05
N PHE A 312 -0.11 -7.72 14.90
CA PHE A 312 0.12 -8.86 14.00
C PHE A 312 -0.90 -8.92 12.83
N ASN A 313 -1.83 -7.94 12.75
CA ASN A 313 -2.81 -7.78 11.69
C ASN A 313 -2.79 -6.31 11.25
N ARG A 314 -1.77 -5.96 10.48
CA ARG A 314 -1.43 -4.59 10.12
C ARG A 314 -2.02 -4.20 8.77
N SER A 315 -2.23 -2.92 8.54
CA SER A 315 -2.84 -2.40 7.32
C SER A 315 -2.18 -1.11 6.85
N THR A 316 -2.04 -0.95 5.54
CA THR A 316 -1.39 0.19 4.89
C THR A 316 -2.17 1.49 5.09
N ALA A 317 -1.47 2.53 5.48
CA ALA A 317 -1.91 3.92 5.51
C ALA A 317 -0.95 4.81 4.72
N ILE A 318 -1.43 5.94 4.22
CA ILE A 318 -0.65 6.87 3.38
C ILE A 318 -0.94 8.31 3.80
N GLU A 319 0.13 9.11 3.94
CA GLU A 319 0.04 10.56 4.13
C GLU A 319 0.72 11.30 2.97
N ARG A 320 0.14 12.42 2.57
CA ARG A 320 0.80 13.36 1.66
C ARG A 320 1.66 14.32 2.48
N PHE A 321 2.86 14.65 1.98
CA PHE A 321 3.73 15.63 2.62
C PHE A 321 4.50 16.47 1.59
N ASP A 322 5.02 17.60 2.04
CA ASP A 322 5.95 18.43 1.28
C ASP A 322 7.27 18.53 2.04
N TYR A 323 8.41 18.40 1.34
CA TYR A 323 9.72 18.63 1.94
C TYR A 323 9.84 20.06 2.45
N ASN A 324 10.56 20.24 3.54
CA ASN A 324 10.94 21.57 4.01
C ASN A 324 11.80 22.31 2.97
N PRO A 325 11.88 23.65 3.00
CA PRO A 325 12.67 24.42 2.04
C PRO A 325 14.16 24.04 1.95
N ASP A 326 14.71 23.45 3.01
CA ASP A 326 16.09 22.94 3.06
C ASP A 326 16.23 21.49 2.55
N GLY A 327 15.13 20.89 2.08
CA GLY A 327 15.04 19.52 1.60
C GLY A 327 15.02 18.47 2.70
N SER A 328 14.80 18.85 3.96
CA SER A 328 14.56 17.90 5.06
C SER A 328 13.12 17.37 5.02
N ILE A 329 12.90 16.19 5.61
CA ILE A 329 11.56 15.60 5.74
C ILE A 329 10.93 16.19 7.00
N PRO A 330 9.69 16.74 6.93
CA PRO A 330 8.98 17.21 8.13
C PRO A 330 8.54 16.03 9.01
N VAL A 331 8.16 16.31 10.24
CA VAL A 331 7.44 15.34 11.05
C VAL A 331 6.05 15.15 10.48
N ILE A 332 5.72 13.89 10.12
CA ILE A 332 4.46 13.48 9.53
C ILE A 332 3.61 12.80 10.62
N LEU A 333 2.41 13.31 10.84
CA LEU A 333 1.46 12.73 11.78
C LEU A 333 0.33 12.07 11.00
N PRO A 334 -0.18 10.93 11.48
CA PRO A 334 -1.36 10.31 10.88
C PRO A 334 -2.55 11.26 10.85
N SER A 335 -3.21 11.38 9.71
CA SER A 335 -4.38 12.23 9.53
C SER A 335 -5.67 11.40 9.55
N ASP A 336 -6.78 12.00 10.01
CA ASP A 336 -8.10 11.39 9.94
C ASP A 336 -8.85 11.78 8.66
N LYS A 337 -8.23 12.54 7.77
CA LYS A 337 -8.90 13.09 6.57
C LYS A 337 -8.77 12.22 5.32
N GLY A 338 -7.84 11.25 5.34
CA GLY A 338 -7.48 10.48 4.15
C GLY A 338 -6.82 11.33 3.06
N LEU A 339 -6.68 10.75 1.87
CA LEU A 339 -6.07 11.40 0.73
C LEU A 339 -7.12 12.12 -0.12
N GLU A 340 -6.74 13.27 -0.68
CA GLU A 340 -7.53 13.94 -1.71
C GLU A 340 -7.29 13.27 -3.07
N PRO A 341 -8.34 13.13 -3.91
CA PRO A 341 -8.17 12.56 -5.24
C PRO A 341 -7.28 13.45 -6.13
N VAL A 342 -6.34 12.82 -6.82
CA VAL A 342 -5.48 13.51 -7.81
C VAL A 342 -5.93 13.25 -9.25
N GLY A 343 -7.15 12.70 -9.43
CA GLY A 343 -7.78 12.39 -10.70
C GLY A 343 -9.22 11.95 -10.51
N THR A 344 -9.87 11.56 -11.60
CA THR A 344 -11.24 11.03 -11.60
C THR A 344 -11.28 9.64 -12.19
N LEU A 345 -12.23 8.83 -11.76
CA LEU A 345 -12.49 7.50 -12.30
C LEU A 345 -13.53 7.59 -13.43
N ASN A 346 -13.22 6.99 -14.58
CA ASN A 346 -14.11 6.93 -15.74
C ASN A 346 -15.11 5.76 -15.60
N PRO A 347 -16.42 6.00 -15.39
CA PRO A 347 -17.41 4.95 -15.21
C PRO A 347 -17.83 4.28 -16.54
N TYR A 348 -17.45 4.83 -17.69
CA TYR A 348 -17.85 4.33 -19.01
C TYR A 348 -16.94 3.25 -19.58
N SER A 349 -15.84 2.97 -18.92
CA SER A 349 -15.03 1.76 -19.09
C SER A 349 -15.44 0.69 -18.08
N ARG A 350 -15.03 -0.56 -18.28
CA ARG A 350 -15.12 -1.60 -17.27
C ARG A 350 -14.30 -1.15 -16.05
N VAL A 351 -14.93 -1.18 -14.88
CA VAL A 351 -14.29 -0.97 -13.58
C VAL A 351 -14.42 -2.26 -12.80
N GLU A 352 -13.31 -2.83 -12.39
CA GLU A 352 -13.28 -4.04 -11.57
C GLU A 352 -13.92 -3.76 -10.21
N ALA A 353 -14.71 -4.70 -9.67
CA ALA A 353 -15.43 -4.50 -8.42
C ALA A 353 -14.49 -4.35 -7.22
N GLU A 354 -13.31 -4.95 -7.28
CA GLU A 354 -12.24 -4.81 -6.30
C GLU A 354 -11.46 -3.47 -6.40
N THR A 355 -11.88 -2.57 -7.30
CA THR A 355 -11.46 -1.16 -7.31
C THR A 355 -12.36 -0.38 -6.37
N MET A 356 -11.86 -0.02 -5.19
CA MET A 356 -12.67 0.63 -4.17
C MET A 356 -11.87 1.64 -3.35
N ALA A 357 -12.58 2.64 -2.83
CA ALA A 357 -12.04 3.62 -1.90
C ALA A 357 -12.26 3.20 -0.45
N TRP A 358 -13.40 2.55 -0.18
CA TRP A 358 -13.78 2.02 1.13
C TRP A 358 -14.70 0.82 0.97
N SER A 359 -14.68 -0.08 1.94
CA SER A 359 -15.61 -1.22 1.98
C SER A 359 -15.86 -1.68 3.42
N GLU A 360 -17.03 -2.29 3.63
CA GLU A 360 -17.37 -2.97 4.89
C GLU A 360 -17.96 -4.35 4.59
N GLY A 361 -17.47 -5.37 5.31
CA GLY A 361 -17.96 -6.75 5.26
C GLY A 361 -17.46 -7.56 4.07
N LEU A 362 -16.57 -7.04 3.24
CA LEU A 362 -16.17 -7.66 1.99
C LEU A 362 -14.78 -8.30 2.07
N LYS A 363 -14.59 -9.32 1.23
CA LYS A 363 -13.29 -9.93 0.90
C LYS A 363 -13.06 -9.93 -0.61
N THR A 364 -11.85 -10.23 -1.02
CA THR A 364 -11.48 -10.45 -2.43
C THR A 364 -10.92 -11.86 -2.61
N GLU A 365 -11.26 -12.49 -3.74
CA GLU A 365 -10.78 -13.83 -4.07
C GLU A 365 -10.30 -13.89 -5.53
N PRO A 366 -9.32 -14.75 -5.85
CA PRO A 366 -8.82 -14.92 -7.21
C PRO A 366 -9.69 -15.86 -8.03
N ASN A 367 -9.81 -15.60 -9.34
CA ASN A 367 -10.41 -16.49 -10.32
C ASN A 367 -9.57 -16.51 -11.59
N ALA A 368 -9.35 -17.71 -12.14
CA ALA A 368 -8.50 -17.88 -13.33
C ALA A 368 -9.04 -17.21 -14.62
N LYS A 369 -10.35 -16.88 -14.66
CA LYS A 369 -11.01 -16.30 -15.84
C LYS A 369 -11.25 -14.80 -15.72
N THR A 370 -11.62 -14.33 -14.53
CA THR A 370 -12.03 -12.94 -14.29
C THR A 370 -10.92 -12.11 -13.62
N GLY A 371 -9.92 -12.73 -13.04
CA GLY A 371 -8.93 -12.06 -12.20
C GLY A 371 -9.37 -12.08 -10.73
N ILE A 372 -9.31 -10.95 -10.07
CA ILE A 372 -9.82 -10.80 -8.71
C ILE A 372 -11.30 -10.42 -8.78
N TYR A 373 -12.06 -10.77 -7.77
CA TYR A 373 -13.46 -10.39 -7.62
C TYR A 373 -13.81 -10.16 -6.14
N VAL A 374 -14.85 -9.38 -5.88
CA VAL A 374 -15.40 -9.16 -4.53
C VAL A 374 -16.23 -10.35 -4.13
N SER A 375 -15.93 -10.88 -2.96
CA SER A 375 -16.56 -12.06 -2.36
C SER A 375 -17.08 -11.77 -0.95
N ASP A 376 -17.63 -12.80 -0.31
CA ASP A 376 -18.17 -12.79 1.05
C ASP A 376 -19.25 -11.73 1.30
N ILE A 377 -20.01 -11.40 0.25
CA ILE A 377 -21.01 -10.35 0.25
C ILE A 377 -22.27 -10.79 1.01
N HIS A 378 -22.68 -10.02 2.03
CA HIS A 378 -23.88 -10.25 2.84
C HIS A 378 -24.85 -9.05 2.82
N ASP A 379 -26.03 -9.22 3.40
CA ASP A 379 -27.05 -8.16 3.46
C ASP A 379 -26.58 -7.02 4.36
N GLY A 380 -26.42 -5.85 3.79
CA GLY A 380 -25.95 -4.62 4.45
C GLY A 380 -24.54 -4.22 4.13
N ASP A 381 -23.71 -5.13 3.64
CA ASP A 381 -22.35 -4.83 3.22
C ASP A 381 -22.32 -3.81 2.07
N PHE A 382 -21.23 -3.09 1.93
CA PHE A 382 -21.11 -2.10 0.86
C PHE A 382 -19.65 -1.89 0.41
N LEU A 383 -19.52 -1.37 -0.81
CA LEU A 383 -18.29 -0.78 -1.30
C LEU A 383 -18.54 0.67 -1.78
N GLN A 384 -17.53 1.49 -1.67
CA GLN A 384 -17.54 2.89 -2.11
C GLN A 384 -16.41 3.15 -3.11
N VAL A 385 -16.73 3.94 -4.13
CA VAL A 385 -15.80 4.44 -5.15
C VAL A 385 -15.89 5.95 -5.18
N CYS A 386 -14.76 6.63 -5.11
CA CYS A 386 -14.74 8.09 -5.02
C CYS A 386 -14.42 8.75 -6.36
N SER A 387 -14.84 10.01 -6.50
CA SER A 387 -14.45 10.90 -7.64
C SER A 387 -14.77 10.30 -9.01
N VAL A 388 -15.96 9.72 -9.20
CA VAL A 388 -16.44 9.12 -10.46
C VAL A 388 -17.00 10.23 -11.37
N ASP A 389 -16.42 10.40 -12.56
CA ASP A 389 -16.78 11.47 -13.49
C ASP A 389 -17.75 11.01 -14.58
N PHE A 390 -19.02 11.36 -14.44
CA PHE A 390 -20.07 11.12 -15.43
C PHE A 390 -20.11 12.15 -16.56
N GLY A 391 -19.30 13.21 -16.48
CA GLY A 391 -19.29 14.30 -17.47
C GLY A 391 -20.65 15.01 -17.64
N ASP A 392 -20.75 15.85 -18.65
CA ASP A 392 -21.97 16.66 -18.89
C ASP A 392 -23.12 15.87 -19.50
N LYS A 393 -22.83 14.81 -20.28
CA LYS A 393 -23.86 13.99 -20.95
C LYS A 393 -24.54 13.01 -19.99
N GLY A 394 -23.81 12.61 -18.97
CA GLY A 394 -24.28 11.71 -17.93
C GLY A 394 -24.54 10.29 -18.38
N ALA A 395 -24.83 9.43 -17.39
CA ALA A 395 -25.17 8.03 -17.57
C ALA A 395 -26.67 7.79 -17.39
N ARG A 396 -27.19 6.73 -18.04
CA ARG A 396 -28.62 6.33 -17.98
C ARG A 396 -28.83 4.87 -17.66
N SER A 397 -27.78 4.08 -17.67
CA SER A 397 -27.87 2.65 -17.31
C SER A 397 -26.57 2.20 -16.65
N LEU A 398 -26.67 1.13 -15.87
CA LEU A 398 -25.56 0.47 -15.21
C LEU A 398 -25.61 -1.03 -15.54
N THR A 399 -24.44 -1.59 -15.86
CA THR A 399 -24.23 -3.03 -16.01
C THR A 399 -23.35 -3.52 -14.88
N ALA A 400 -23.71 -4.65 -14.27
CA ALA A 400 -22.92 -5.34 -13.24
C ALA A 400 -22.73 -6.81 -13.63
N SER A 401 -21.52 -7.34 -13.44
CA SER A 401 -21.22 -8.77 -13.61
C SER A 401 -21.15 -9.44 -12.24
N ALA A 402 -21.96 -10.46 -12.03
CA ALA A 402 -22.03 -11.17 -10.76
C ALA A 402 -22.30 -12.66 -10.94
N ALA A 403 -22.04 -13.47 -9.91
CA ALA A 403 -22.29 -14.91 -9.89
C ALA A 403 -22.86 -15.34 -8.53
N SER A 404 -23.85 -16.24 -8.52
CA SER A 404 -24.44 -16.77 -7.28
C SER A 404 -24.83 -18.24 -7.42
N ALA A 405 -24.33 -19.05 -6.49
CA ALA A 405 -24.79 -20.45 -6.35
C ALA A 405 -26.15 -20.54 -5.63
N LEU A 406 -26.63 -19.44 -5.04
CA LEU A 406 -27.88 -19.35 -4.31
C LEU A 406 -28.94 -18.58 -5.11
N ARG A 407 -29.76 -17.77 -4.42
CA ARG A 407 -30.83 -17.00 -5.05
C ARG A 407 -30.41 -15.66 -5.61
N GLY A 408 -29.12 -15.27 -5.39
CA GLY A 408 -28.62 -13.95 -5.69
C GLY A 408 -29.05 -12.93 -4.64
N GLY A 409 -29.25 -11.71 -5.09
CA GLY A 409 -29.60 -10.56 -4.24
C GLY A 409 -29.78 -9.32 -5.09
N ARG A 410 -29.59 -8.15 -4.50
CA ARG A 410 -29.73 -6.87 -5.16
C ARG A 410 -28.54 -5.96 -4.85
N ILE A 411 -28.13 -5.17 -5.80
CA ILE A 411 -27.19 -4.06 -5.62
C ILE A 411 -27.99 -2.76 -5.70
N ASP A 412 -28.05 -1.99 -4.61
CA ASP A 412 -28.59 -0.63 -4.58
C ASP A 412 -27.44 0.37 -4.71
N VAL A 413 -27.53 1.32 -5.64
CA VAL A 413 -26.46 2.29 -5.92
C VAL A 413 -26.90 3.69 -5.52
N TYR A 414 -26.05 4.33 -4.71
CA TYR A 414 -26.28 5.66 -4.15
C TYR A 414 -25.16 6.62 -4.57
N LEU A 415 -25.49 7.91 -4.69
CA LEU A 415 -24.53 9.00 -4.87
C LEU A 415 -24.06 9.51 -3.51
N ASP A 416 -22.78 9.80 -3.41
CA ASP A 416 -22.09 10.57 -2.37
C ASP A 416 -22.05 9.94 -0.96
N SER A 417 -22.96 9.01 -0.64
CA SER A 417 -22.94 8.26 0.64
C SER A 417 -23.94 7.11 0.65
N VAL A 418 -23.86 6.20 1.63
CA VAL A 418 -24.83 5.10 1.87
C VAL A 418 -26.29 5.59 2.11
N SER A 419 -26.47 6.84 2.49
CA SER A 419 -27.77 7.51 2.67
C SER A 419 -28.06 8.57 1.62
N GLY A 420 -27.24 8.63 0.59
CA GLY A 420 -27.34 9.60 -0.48
C GLY A 420 -28.47 9.32 -1.46
N LYS A 421 -28.42 9.93 -2.63
CA LYS A 421 -29.45 9.78 -3.65
C LYS A 421 -29.39 8.38 -4.26
N HIS A 422 -30.46 7.61 -4.13
CA HIS A 422 -30.60 6.30 -4.75
C HIS A 422 -30.82 6.44 -6.26
N ILE A 423 -29.90 5.92 -7.06
CA ILE A 423 -29.89 6.11 -8.51
C ILE A 423 -30.19 4.85 -9.32
N ALA A 424 -30.00 3.66 -8.75
CA ALA A 424 -30.28 2.39 -9.42
C ALA A 424 -30.45 1.24 -8.42
N SER A 425 -31.20 0.23 -8.84
CA SER A 425 -31.20 -1.11 -8.24
C SER A 425 -30.98 -2.16 -9.31
N ILE A 426 -30.09 -3.11 -9.07
CA ILE A 426 -29.80 -4.23 -9.97
C ILE A 426 -30.13 -5.54 -9.25
N GLU A 427 -31.09 -6.29 -9.77
CA GLU A 427 -31.41 -7.62 -9.27
C GLU A 427 -30.42 -8.64 -9.83
N ILE A 428 -29.65 -9.27 -8.95
CA ILE A 428 -28.70 -10.33 -9.30
C ILE A 428 -29.40 -11.69 -9.14
N PRO A 429 -29.58 -12.45 -10.23
CA PRO A 429 -30.23 -13.77 -10.15
C PRO A 429 -29.30 -14.82 -9.58
N GLY A 430 -29.85 -15.94 -9.14
CA GLY A 430 -29.08 -17.18 -8.97
C GLY A 430 -28.58 -17.68 -10.33
N THR A 431 -27.27 -17.90 -10.45
CA THR A 431 -26.62 -18.32 -11.72
C THR A 431 -26.21 -19.79 -11.71
N GLY A 432 -26.49 -20.52 -10.59
CA GLY A 432 -26.18 -21.94 -10.45
C GLY A 432 -24.73 -22.25 -10.07
N GLY A 433 -23.93 -21.24 -9.72
CA GLY A 433 -22.56 -21.42 -9.24
C GLY A 433 -21.90 -20.10 -8.85
N TRP A 434 -20.95 -20.15 -7.93
CA TRP A 434 -20.22 -18.95 -7.43
C TRP A 434 -19.30 -18.34 -8.48
N GLU A 435 -19.03 -19.03 -9.58
CA GLU A 435 -18.20 -18.60 -10.71
C GLU A 435 -18.95 -18.64 -12.06
N ASN A 436 -20.26 -18.86 -12.03
CA ASN A 436 -21.09 -18.78 -13.21
C ASN A 436 -21.52 -17.33 -13.43
N TRP A 437 -20.64 -16.55 -14.02
CA TRP A 437 -20.78 -15.11 -14.20
C TRP A 437 -21.89 -14.76 -15.19
N THR A 438 -22.69 -13.74 -14.84
CA THR A 438 -23.70 -13.13 -15.71
C THR A 438 -23.64 -11.61 -15.59
N SER A 439 -23.83 -10.93 -16.72
CA SER A 439 -23.94 -9.48 -16.73
C SER A 439 -25.42 -9.09 -16.70
N VAL A 440 -25.78 -8.26 -15.74
CA VAL A 440 -27.14 -7.73 -15.57
C VAL A 440 -27.10 -6.22 -15.80
N LYS A 441 -28.04 -5.72 -16.62
CA LYS A 441 -28.17 -4.29 -16.91
C LYS A 441 -29.46 -3.75 -16.28
N ALA A 442 -29.36 -2.59 -15.66
CA ALA A 442 -30.49 -1.85 -15.11
C ALA A 442 -30.49 -0.39 -15.57
N PRO A 443 -31.65 0.23 -15.79
CA PRO A 443 -31.75 1.67 -16.02
C PRO A 443 -31.47 2.43 -14.74
N LEU A 444 -30.90 3.63 -14.87
CA LEU A 444 -30.88 4.60 -13.76
C LEU A 444 -32.25 5.23 -13.62
N TYR A 445 -32.59 5.65 -12.41
CA TYR A 445 -33.86 6.34 -12.13
C TYR A 445 -33.91 7.75 -12.74
N GLU A 446 -32.73 8.30 -13.00
CA GLU A 446 -32.54 9.56 -13.72
C GLU A 446 -31.16 9.60 -14.36
N THR A 447 -30.90 10.60 -15.22
CA THR A 447 -29.57 10.82 -15.78
C THR A 447 -28.64 11.38 -14.68
N VAL A 448 -27.50 10.74 -14.46
CA VAL A 448 -26.47 11.18 -13.51
C VAL A 448 -25.36 11.87 -14.27
N THR A 449 -25.02 13.11 -13.90
CA THR A 449 -23.97 13.95 -14.53
C THR A 449 -23.03 14.52 -13.49
N GLY A 450 -21.84 14.98 -13.93
CA GLY A 450 -20.84 15.58 -13.04
C GLY A 450 -19.98 14.53 -12.32
N VAL A 451 -19.26 14.97 -11.29
CA VAL A 451 -18.39 14.10 -10.46
C VAL A 451 -19.09 13.78 -9.16
N HIS A 452 -19.16 12.49 -8.84
CA HIS A 452 -19.81 11.96 -7.65
C HIS A 452 -19.01 10.83 -7.05
N ASP A 453 -19.19 10.58 -5.75
CA ASP A 453 -18.86 9.31 -5.14
C ASP A 453 -20.00 8.32 -5.35
N LEU A 454 -19.69 7.03 -5.47
CA LEU A 454 -20.67 5.96 -5.59
C LEU A 454 -20.58 5.04 -4.40
N THR A 455 -21.74 4.63 -3.90
CA THR A 455 -21.85 3.57 -2.90
C THR A 455 -22.74 2.44 -3.43
N PHE A 456 -22.19 1.25 -3.53
CA PHE A 456 -22.90 0.02 -3.90
C PHE A 456 -23.23 -0.73 -2.62
N VAL A 457 -24.49 -0.77 -2.25
CA VAL A 457 -25.02 -1.45 -1.04
C VAL A 457 -25.65 -2.78 -1.45
N PHE A 458 -25.23 -3.85 -0.81
CA PHE A 458 -25.68 -5.19 -1.13
C PHE A 458 -26.89 -5.57 -0.26
N ARG A 459 -27.92 -6.14 -0.89
CA ARG A 459 -29.19 -6.47 -0.25
C ARG A 459 -29.63 -7.88 -0.60
N GLY A 460 -30.16 -8.59 0.39
CA GLY A 460 -30.68 -9.92 0.16
C GLY A 460 -31.12 -10.64 1.44
N ARG A 461 -31.05 -11.95 1.41
CA ARG A 461 -31.43 -12.75 2.58
C ARG A 461 -30.36 -12.63 3.68
N LYS A 462 -30.76 -12.18 4.86
CA LYS A 462 -29.90 -12.07 6.03
C LYS A 462 -29.25 -13.41 6.41
N GLY A 463 -27.97 -13.34 6.80
CA GLY A 463 -27.20 -14.50 7.24
C GLY A 463 -26.81 -15.48 6.14
N CYS A 464 -26.89 -15.05 4.87
CA CYS A 464 -26.45 -15.84 3.71
C CYS A 464 -25.50 -15.02 2.86
N LYS A 465 -24.46 -15.65 2.32
CA LYS A 465 -23.67 -15.11 1.21
C LYS A 465 -24.60 -14.89 0.02
N LEU A 466 -24.57 -13.74 -0.62
CA LEU A 466 -25.49 -13.35 -1.67
C LEU A 466 -25.00 -13.74 -3.06
N PHE A 467 -23.88 -13.15 -3.46
CA PHE A 467 -23.26 -13.34 -4.76
C PHE A 467 -21.78 -12.92 -4.70
N ASN A 468 -21.04 -13.23 -5.75
CA ASN A 468 -19.72 -12.67 -6.04
C ASN A 468 -19.90 -11.55 -7.08
N PHE A 469 -19.08 -10.49 -7.01
CA PHE A 469 -19.17 -9.30 -7.85
C PHE A 469 -17.84 -9.05 -8.57
N ASP A 470 -17.88 -9.02 -9.93
CA ASP A 470 -16.70 -9.01 -10.79
C ASP A 470 -16.38 -7.60 -11.32
N TYR A 471 -17.35 -6.95 -11.97
CA TYR A 471 -17.16 -5.60 -12.49
C TYR A 471 -18.48 -4.83 -12.61
N TRP A 472 -18.35 -3.53 -12.83
CA TRP A 472 -19.45 -2.65 -13.19
C TRP A 472 -19.05 -1.68 -14.30
N LYS A 473 -20.07 -1.12 -14.98
CA LYS A 473 -19.89 -0.14 -16.06
C LYS A 473 -21.18 0.64 -16.27
N PHE A 474 -21.06 1.95 -16.39
CA PHE A 474 -22.19 2.82 -16.78
C PHE A 474 -22.23 3.07 -18.29
N GLU A 475 -23.45 3.43 -18.78
CA GLU A 475 -23.70 3.80 -20.18
C GLU A 475 -24.69 4.96 -20.29
#